data_72ab449ddfc5654c9645f8e6703f304e
#
_entry.id   72ab449ddfc5654c9645f8e6703f304e
#
_cell.length_a   1.000
_cell.length_b   1.000
_cell.length_c   1.000
_cell.angle_alpha   90.00
_cell.angle_beta   90.00
_cell.angle_gamma   90.00
#
_symmetry.space_group_name_H-M   'P 1'
#
loop_
_entity.id
_entity.type
_entity.pdbx_description
1 polymer ?
#
loop_
_entity_poly.entity_id
_entity_poly.type
_entity_poly.pdbx_seq_one_letter_code
_entity_poly.pdbx_strand_id
1 'polypeptide(L)'
;MNETTIQKSVKKTGKQASTPASKNAVKTLKEHIVEIISDSGEGAQRCGQSLGSIAARMGNGIWTTEIIPAEIRPPARSVAGASGNRIRIGSGRVTNGGDETDLVVAFNEQVLLGRVRDHELKAGCIILLESMWRTSPDPMIAASYVETHAML
;
A
#
# COMPACT_ATOMS: atom_id res chain seq x y z
N MET A 1 22.70 -69.69 7.24
CA MET A 1 22.41 -69.22 8.59
C MET A 1 22.16 -67.68 8.48
N ASN A 2 20.91 -67.33 8.46
CA ASN A 2 20.46 -65.94 8.26
C ASN A 2 20.07 -65.35 9.58
N GLU A 3 20.69 -64.32 10.00
CA GLU A 3 20.20 -63.47 11.09
C GLU A 3 19.55 -62.23 10.52
N THR A 4 18.23 -62.15 10.76
CA THR A 4 17.36 -61.08 10.39
C THR A 4 17.34 -60.05 11.52
N THR A 5 17.95 -58.88 11.32
CA THR A 5 17.91 -57.79 12.28
C THR A 5 16.68 -56.91 12.00
N ILE A 6 15.74 -56.94 12.95
CA ILE A 6 14.53 -56.10 12.92
C ILE A 6 14.86 -54.73 13.52
N GLN A 7 14.88 -53.70 12.70
CA GLN A 7 14.94 -52.32 13.18
C GLN A 7 13.53 -51.80 13.58
N LYS A 8 13.39 -51.46 14.86
CA LYS A 8 12.21 -50.80 15.40
C LYS A 8 12.22 -49.33 14.99
N SER A 9 11.25 -48.92 14.17
CA SER A 9 10.95 -47.53 13.84
C SER A 9 10.30 -46.86 15.05
N VAL A 10 11.00 -45.85 15.61
CA VAL A 10 10.44 -44.96 16.64
C VAL A 10 9.70 -43.82 15.97
N LYS A 11 8.38 -43.81 16.01
CA LYS A 11 7.56 -42.66 15.64
C LYS A 11 7.75 -41.53 16.64
N LYS A 12 8.47 -40.46 16.27
CA LYS A 12 8.41 -39.19 16.98
C LYS A 12 7.18 -38.42 16.53
N THR A 13 6.17 -38.39 17.37
CA THR A 13 5.02 -37.48 17.28
C THR A 13 5.49 -36.09 17.59
N GLY A 14 5.77 -35.32 16.55
CA GLY A 14 6.02 -33.88 16.65
C GLY A 14 4.71 -33.16 16.97
N LYS A 15 4.59 -32.66 18.21
CA LYS A 15 3.53 -31.78 18.65
C LYS A 15 3.75 -30.44 17.95
N GLN A 16 3.01 -30.16 16.87
CA GLN A 16 2.95 -28.81 16.27
C GLN A 16 2.37 -27.87 17.32
N ALA A 17 3.20 -26.94 17.78
CA ALA A 17 2.75 -25.80 18.56
C ALA A 17 1.91 -24.91 17.63
N SER A 18 0.60 -24.94 17.80
CA SER A 18 -0.31 -23.98 17.19
C SER A 18 -0.02 -22.60 17.78
N THR A 19 0.64 -21.74 17.02
CA THR A 19 0.73 -20.30 17.31
C THR A 19 -0.70 -19.77 17.40
N PRO A 20 -1.13 -19.14 18.50
CA PRO A 20 -2.46 -18.57 18.59
C PRO A 20 -2.59 -17.48 17.54
N ALA A 21 -3.50 -17.64 16.59
CA ALA A 21 -3.87 -16.58 15.65
C ALA A 21 -4.33 -15.39 16.51
N SER A 22 -3.57 -14.30 16.46
CA SER A 22 -3.97 -13.02 17.01
C SER A 22 -5.34 -12.70 16.41
N LYS A 23 -6.36 -12.64 17.26
CA LYS A 23 -7.68 -12.13 16.86
C LYS A 23 -7.51 -10.65 16.64
N ASN A 24 -7.19 -10.24 15.41
CA ASN A 24 -7.18 -8.83 15.04
C ASN A 24 -8.59 -8.30 15.27
N ALA A 25 -8.76 -7.49 16.30
CA ALA A 25 -10.02 -6.84 16.58
C ALA A 25 -10.35 -5.90 15.40
N VAL A 26 -11.52 -6.08 14.81
CA VAL A 26 -12.01 -5.19 13.75
C VAL A 26 -12.19 -3.80 14.35
N LYS A 27 -11.50 -2.81 13.80
CA LYS A 27 -11.62 -1.41 14.19
C LYS A 27 -12.57 -0.69 13.24
N THR A 28 -13.65 -0.14 13.78
CA THR A 28 -14.55 0.72 12.99
C THR A 28 -13.97 2.13 12.93
N LEU A 29 -13.82 2.67 11.72
CA LEU A 29 -13.33 4.00 11.46
C LEU A 29 -14.49 4.91 11.02
N LYS A 30 -14.46 6.19 11.43
CA LYS A 30 -15.41 7.19 10.95
C LYS A 30 -15.09 7.63 9.53
N GLU A 31 -13.80 7.74 9.24
CA GLU A 31 -13.28 8.09 7.91
C GLU A 31 -11.90 7.51 7.70
N HIS A 32 -11.52 7.40 6.44
CA HIS A 32 -10.21 6.90 6.02
C HIS A 32 -9.84 7.49 4.67
N ILE A 33 -8.62 7.97 4.53
CA ILE A 33 -8.10 8.55 3.30
C ILE A 33 -7.11 7.57 2.68
N VAL A 34 -7.44 7.12 1.49
CA VAL A 34 -6.61 6.19 0.69
C VAL A 34 -6.07 6.93 -0.51
N GLU A 35 -4.79 6.80 -0.75
CA GLU A 35 -4.14 7.30 -1.96
C GLU A 35 -3.52 6.17 -2.75
N ILE A 36 -3.79 6.13 -4.06
CA ILE A 36 -3.22 5.15 -4.98
C ILE A 36 -2.48 5.94 -6.04
N ILE A 37 -1.16 5.76 -6.10
CA ILE A 37 -0.26 6.57 -6.92
C ILE A 37 0.73 5.73 -7.71
N SER A 38 1.01 6.17 -8.92
CA SER A 38 1.94 5.54 -9.86
C SER A 38 2.51 6.58 -10.83
N ASP A 39 3.35 6.13 -11.73
CA ASP A 39 3.63 6.89 -12.94
C ASP A 39 2.45 6.85 -13.90
N SER A 40 2.46 7.78 -14.85
CA SER A 40 1.42 7.85 -15.88
C SER A 40 1.34 6.55 -16.69
N GLY A 41 0.12 6.02 -16.86
CA GLY A 41 -0.12 4.82 -17.65
C GLY A 41 -0.11 3.49 -16.89
N GLU A 42 0.30 3.45 -15.63
CA GLU A 42 0.34 2.22 -14.82
C GLU A 42 -1.01 1.81 -14.22
N GLY A 43 -2.04 2.65 -14.36
CA GLY A 43 -3.41 2.30 -14.01
C GLY A 43 -3.87 2.70 -12.61
N ALA A 44 -3.10 3.47 -11.85
CA ALA A 44 -3.48 3.92 -10.50
C ALA A 44 -4.79 4.72 -10.49
N GLN A 45 -5.03 5.58 -11.49
CA GLN A 45 -6.30 6.30 -11.60
C GLN A 45 -7.50 5.36 -11.70
N ARG A 46 -7.42 4.34 -12.56
CA ARG A 46 -8.49 3.36 -12.72
C ARG A 46 -8.71 2.53 -11.46
N CYS A 47 -7.63 2.18 -10.78
CA CYS A 47 -7.69 1.48 -9.50
C CYS A 47 -8.41 2.34 -8.45
N GLY A 48 -8.04 3.60 -8.31
CA GLY A 48 -8.66 4.54 -7.38
C GLY A 48 -10.14 4.80 -7.68
N GLN A 49 -10.51 5.00 -8.95
CA GLN A 49 -11.91 5.13 -9.37
C GLN A 49 -12.73 3.89 -9.03
N SER A 50 -12.17 2.70 -9.21
CA SER A 50 -12.82 1.43 -8.85
C SER A 50 -13.04 1.33 -7.34
N LEU A 51 -12.04 1.65 -6.53
CA LEU A 51 -12.15 1.67 -5.07
C LEU A 51 -13.24 2.64 -4.60
N GLY A 52 -13.23 3.88 -5.11
CA GLY A 52 -14.24 4.89 -4.79
C GLY A 52 -15.66 4.44 -5.17
N SER A 53 -15.82 3.84 -6.34
CA SER A 53 -17.11 3.32 -6.81
C SER A 53 -17.62 2.17 -5.94
N ILE A 54 -16.75 1.25 -5.53
CA ILE A 54 -17.10 0.14 -4.63
C ILE A 54 -17.50 0.68 -3.26
N ALA A 55 -16.71 1.58 -2.69
CA ALA A 55 -16.99 2.15 -1.38
C ALA A 55 -18.30 2.94 -1.36
N ALA A 56 -18.62 3.71 -2.42
CA ALA A 56 -19.89 4.39 -2.58
C ALA A 56 -21.07 3.41 -2.66
N ARG A 57 -20.95 2.33 -3.41
CA ARG A 57 -21.98 1.28 -3.51
C ARG A 57 -22.22 0.56 -2.17
N MET A 58 -21.24 0.53 -1.30
CA MET A 58 -21.37 0.04 0.07
C MET A 58 -22.05 1.02 1.03
N GLY A 59 -22.47 2.20 0.55
CA GLY A 59 -23.19 3.20 1.33
C GLY A 59 -22.31 4.22 2.05
N ASN A 60 -21.00 4.25 1.75
CA ASN A 60 -20.11 5.26 2.32
C ASN A 60 -20.21 6.60 1.58
N GLY A 61 -19.99 7.70 2.32
CA GLY A 61 -19.70 8.99 1.73
C GLY A 61 -18.31 8.96 1.08
N ILE A 62 -18.19 9.52 -0.13
CA ILE A 62 -16.96 9.49 -0.91
C ILE A 62 -16.63 10.88 -1.43
N TRP A 63 -15.33 11.21 -1.38
CA TRP A 63 -14.74 12.30 -2.15
C TRP A 63 -13.51 11.78 -2.86
N THR A 64 -13.39 12.02 -4.16
CA THR A 64 -12.23 11.64 -4.95
C THR A 64 -11.52 12.88 -5.50
N THR A 65 -10.21 12.87 -5.45
CA THR A 65 -9.34 13.88 -6.07
C THR A 65 -8.39 13.16 -7.01
N GLU A 66 -8.45 13.48 -8.29
CA GLU A 66 -7.56 12.90 -9.28
C GLU A 66 -6.21 13.61 -9.27
N ILE A 67 -5.13 12.82 -9.34
CA ILE A 67 -3.77 13.28 -9.55
C ILE A 67 -3.47 13.07 -11.04
N ILE A 68 -3.44 14.17 -11.78
CA ILE A 68 -3.26 14.14 -13.22
C ILE A 68 -1.78 14.43 -13.51
N PRO A 69 -1.11 13.60 -14.35
CA PRO A 69 0.28 13.82 -14.72
C PRO A 69 0.43 15.16 -15.44
N ALA A 70 1.42 15.93 -15.03
CA ALA A 70 1.78 17.17 -15.69
C ALA A 70 3.26 17.12 -16.11
N GLU A 71 3.52 17.24 -17.40
CA GLU A 71 4.88 17.16 -17.95
C GLU A 71 5.67 18.45 -17.74
N ILE A 72 5.00 19.62 -17.78
CA ILE A 72 5.65 20.93 -17.74
C ILE A 72 5.71 21.48 -16.31
N ARG A 73 4.59 21.39 -15.58
CA ARG A 73 4.50 21.84 -14.20
C ARG A 73 3.53 20.96 -13.43
N PRO A 74 4.03 20.11 -12.56
CA PRO A 74 3.15 19.27 -11.76
C PRO A 74 2.29 20.14 -10.84
N PRO A 75 1.08 19.68 -10.46
CA PRO A 75 0.29 20.30 -9.41
C PRO A 75 1.11 20.48 -8.14
N ALA A 76 0.72 21.45 -7.30
CA ALA A 76 1.32 21.59 -5.99
C ALA A 76 1.26 20.23 -5.25
N ARG A 77 2.33 19.87 -4.58
CA ARG A 77 2.46 18.62 -3.82
C ARG A 77 2.36 17.34 -4.66
N SER A 78 2.78 17.38 -5.93
CA SER A 78 2.92 16.18 -6.76
C SER A 78 4.24 16.15 -7.49
N VAL A 79 4.72 14.94 -7.78
CA VAL A 79 5.92 14.70 -8.57
C VAL A 79 5.54 14.75 -10.06
N ALA A 80 6.42 15.29 -10.92
CA ALA A 80 6.21 15.28 -12.35
C ALA A 80 5.97 13.84 -12.85
N GLY A 81 4.95 13.65 -13.70
CA GLY A 81 4.56 12.34 -14.20
C GLY A 81 3.71 11.50 -13.25
N ALA A 82 3.55 11.89 -12.00
CA ALA A 82 2.71 11.17 -11.05
C ALA A 82 1.24 11.17 -11.47
N SER A 83 0.60 10.02 -11.33
CA SER A 83 -0.81 9.78 -11.68
C SER A 83 -1.48 8.96 -10.58
N GLY A 84 -2.72 9.25 -10.26
CA GLY A 84 -3.42 8.48 -9.24
C GLY A 84 -4.73 9.09 -8.79
N ASN A 85 -5.19 8.63 -7.65
CA ASN A 85 -6.39 9.12 -6.97
C ASN A 85 -6.19 9.15 -5.46
N ARG A 86 -6.68 10.22 -4.85
CA ARG A 86 -6.93 10.29 -3.41
C ARG A 86 -8.41 10.09 -3.18
N ILE A 87 -8.78 9.14 -2.35
CA ILE A 87 -10.14 8.76 -2.03
C ILE A 87 -10.37 8.91 -0.54
N ARG A 88 -11.18 9.88 -0.12
CA ARG A 88 -11.65 9.99 1.25
C ARG A 88 -12.97 9.23 1.37
N ILE A 89 -13.00 8.27 2.27
CA ILE A 89 -14.14 7.38 2.54
C ILE A 89 -14.62 7.71 3.94
N GLY A 90 -15.90 7.99 4.11
CA GLY A 90 -16.50 8.31 5.41
C GLY A 90 -17.79 7.55 5.66
N SER A 91 -18.13 7.33 6.93
CA SER A 91 -19.41 6.75 7.35
C SER A 91 -20.62 7.67 7.14
N GLY A 92 -20.37 8.91 6.74
CA GLY A 92 -21.36 9.95 6.44
C GLY A 92 -20.93 10.80 5.25
N ARG A 93 -21.56 11.97 5.08
CA ARG A 93 -21.26 12.90 3.99
C ARG A 93 -19.82 13.40 4.08
N VAL A 94 -19.08 13.28 2.99
CA VAL A 94 -17.73 13.80 2.81
C VAL A 94 -17.76 14.98 1.84
N THR A 95 -17.05 16.07 2.13
CA THR A 95 -17.15 17.36 1.41
C THR A 95 -15.81 17.88 0.86
N ASN A 96 -14.69 17.18 1.11
CA ASN A 96 -13.36 17.53 0.60
C ASN A 96 -12.43 16.30 0.60
N GLY A 97 -11.24 16.42 0.00
CA GLY A 97 -10.26 15.36 -0.11
C GLY A 97 -9.48 15.03 1.16
N GLY A 98 -9.57 15.89 2.19
CA GLY A 98 -8.73 15.80 3.39
C GLY A 98 -7.27 16.19 3.14
N ASP A 99 -6.50 16.28 4.21
CA ASP A 99 -5.11 16.77 4.16
C ASP A 99 -4.08 15.64 4.15
N GLU A 100 -4.16 14.72 5.10
CA GLU A 100 -3.17 13.65 5.30
C GLU A 100 -3.75 12.28 4.96
N THR A 101 -2.92 11.42 4.38
CA THR A 101 -3.29 10.08 3.91
C THR A 101 -3.11 9.05 5.02
N ASP A 102 -4.12 8.20 5.25
CA ASP A 102 -4.09 7.09 6.21
C ASP A 102 -3.51 5.80 5.59
N LEU A 103 -3.69 5.60 4.28
CA LEU A 103 -3.17 4.47 3.52
C LEU A 103 -2.68 4.94 2.15
N VAL A 104 -1.43 4.69 1.82
CA VAL A 104 -0.91 4.92 0.48
C VAL A 104 -0.53 3.61 -0.19
N VAL A 105 -0.93 3.44 -1.45
CA VAL A 105 -0.51 2.37 -2.35
C VAL A 105 0.33 3.02 -3.44
N ALA A 106 1.63 2.79 -3.39
CA ALA A 106 2.59 3.36 -4.33
C ALA A 106 3.17 2.26 -5.23
N PHE A 107 3.13 2.48 -6.54
CA PHE A 107 3.62 1.53 -7.53
C PHE A 107 5.14 1.64 -7.74
N ASN A 108 5.73 2.75 -7.31
CA ASN A 108 7.18 2.92 -7.26
C ASN A 108 7.60 3.86 -6.11
N GLU A 109 8.89 3.88 -5.82
CA GLU A 109 9.45 4.66 -4.71
C GLU A 109 9.47 6.16 -5.00
N GLN A 110 9.55 6.59 -6.25
CA GLN A 110 9.67 8.01 -6.60
C GLN A 110 8.38 8.77 -6.27
N VAL A 111 7.22 8.20 -6.63
CA VAL A 111 5.93 8.82 -6.31
C VAL A 111 5.68 8.82 -4.81
N LEU A 112 6.13 7.79 -4.07
CA LEU A 112 6.05 7.74 -2.62
C LEU A 112 6.96 8.80 -1.98
N LEU A 113 8.18 8.95 -2.46
CA LEU A 113 9.14 9.93 -1.97
C LEU A 113 8.60 11.36 -2.05
N GLY A 114 7.87 11.68 -3.12
CA GLY A 114 7.14 12.94 -3.24
C GLY A 114 6.19 13.16 -2.07
N ARG A 115 5.39 12.15 -1.70
CA ARG A 115 4.43 12.23 -0.59
C ARG A 115 5.09 12.40 0.77
N VAL A 116 6.22 11.72 0.97
CA VAL A 116 7.01 11.85 2.21
C VAL A 116 7.58 13.28 2.35
N ARG A 117 8.17 13.81 1.28
CA ARG A 117 8.76 15.16 1.27
C ARG A 117 7.72 16.27 1.47
N ASP A 118 6.53 16.08 0.93
CA ASP A 118 5.45 17.08 1.03
C ASP A 118 4.64 16.96 2.32
N HIS A 119 5.01 16.04 3.22
CA HIS A 119 4.33 15.81 4.50
C HIS A 119 2.83 15.47 4.34
N GLU A 120 2.47 14.70 3.32
CA GLU A 120 1.09 14.30 3.05
C GLU A 120 0.68 13.00 3.73
N LEU A 121 1.62 12.31 4.37
CA LEU A 121 1.37 11.07 5.09
C LEU A 121 1.09 11.35 6.57
N LYS A 122 -0.01 10.84 7.05
CA LYS A 122 -0.36 10.91 8.46
C LYS A 122 0.58 10.09 9.34
N ALA A 123 0.83 10.53 10.55
CA ALA A 123 1.58 9.72 11.50
C ALA A 123 0.91 8.35 11.70
N GLY A 124 1.65 7.27 11.42
CA GLY A 124 1.13 5.90 11.41
C GLY A 124 0.38 5.50 10.13
N CYS A 125 0.56 6.25 9.04
CA CYS A 125 0.06 5.88 7.72
C CYS A 125 0.53 4.47 7.33
N ILE A 126 -0.36 3.69 6.76
CA ILE A 126 -0.02 2.38 6.18
C ILE A 126 0.51 2.60 4.77
N ILE A 127 1.68 2.03 4.48
CA ILE A 127 2.33 2.15 3.18
C ILE A 127 2.42 0.78 2.52
N LEU A 128 1.83 0.66 1.33
CA LEU A 128 2.00 -0.47 0.43
C LEU A 128 2.86 -0.01 -0.75
N LEU A 129 4.11 -0.40 -0.75
CA LEU A 129 5.07 -0.08 -1.80
C LEU A 129 5.37 -1.34 -2.62
N GLU A 130 5.31 -1.22 -3.96
CA GLU A 130 5.72 -2.31 -4.85
C GLU A 130 7.20 -2.66 -4.62
N SER A 131 7.44 -3.93 -4.38
CA SER A 131 8.77 -4.41 -3.97
C SER A 131 9.68 -4.82 -5.13
N MET A 132 9.17 -4.91 -6.35
CA MET A 132 9.96 -5.34 -7.52
C MET A 132 11.16 -4.43 -7.79
N TRP A 133 11.04 -3.14 -7.50
CA TRP A 133 12.07 -2.13 -7.72
C TRP A 133 13.28 -2.28 -6.78
N ARG A 134 13.09 -2.95 -5.63
CA ARG A 134 14.16 -3.24 -4.68
C ARG A 134 15.31 -4.05 -5.30
N THR A 135 14.98 -4.92 -6.25
CA THR A 135 15.94 -5.79 -6.94
C THR A 135 16.13 -5.40 -8.40
N SER A 136 15.89 -4.13 -8.72
CA SER A 136 16.11 -3.61 -10.06
C SER A 136 17.55 -3.85 -10.54
N PRO A 137 17.75 -4.26 -11.79
CA PRO A 137 19.08 -4.35 -12.37
C PRO A 137 19.77 -2.99 -12.54
N ASP A 138 18.98 -1.90 -12.52
CA ASP A 138 19.51 -0.54 -12.51
C ASP A 138 19.89 -0.13 -11.07
N PRO A 139 21.21 0.13 -10.81
CA PRO A 139 21.68 0.46 -9.48
C PRO A 139 21.13 1.77 -8.95
N MET A 140 20.74 2.72 -9.81
CA MET A 140 20.16 3.98 -9.41
C MET A 140 18.75 3.77 -8.84
N ILE A 141 17.95 2.92 -9.49
CA ILE A 141 16.60 2.57 -9.03
C ILE A 141 16.68 1.82 -7.70
N ALA A 142 17.56 0.82 -7.60
CA ALA A 142 17.73 0.06 -6.36
C ALA A 142 18.20 0.96 -5.20
N ALA A 143 19.10 1.90 -5.45
CA ALA A 143 19.56 2.87 -4.45
C ALA A 143 18.43 3.81 -4.01
N SER A 144 17.65 4.35 -4.94
CA SER A 144 16.49 5.20 -4.68
C SER A 144 15.45 4.49 -3.80
N TYR A 145 15.18 3.21 -4.07
CA TYR A 145 14.28 2.39 -3.26
C TYR A 145 14.76 2.29 -1.81
N VAL A 146 16.06 2.02 -1.61
CA VAL A 146 16.65 1.91 -0.27
C VAL A 146 16.59 3.25 0.47
N GLU A 147 16.92 4.36 -0.21
CA GLU A 147 16.84 5.71 0.36
C GLU A 147 15.42 6.05 0.80
N THR A 148 14.43 5.82 -0.06
CA THR A 148 13.02 6.07 0.25
C THR A 148 12.57 5.24 1.46
N HIS A 149 12.96 3.97 1.51
CA HIS A 149 12.62 3.10 2.65
C HIS A 149 13.27 3.56 3.97
N ALA A 150 14.45 4.18 3.91
CA ALA A 150 15.13 4.71 5.09
C ALA A 150 14.50 6.01 5.63
N MET A 151 13.67 6.70 4.84
CA MET A 151 12.96 7.92 5.22
C MET A 151 11.59 7.66 5.86
N LEU A 152 11.10 6.41 5.82
CA LEU A 152 9.83 5.96 6.38
C LEU A 152 9.97 5.48 7.82
#